data_098195ea859b700a06eff8a078f546b1
#
_entry.id   098195ea859b700a06eff8a078f546b1
#
_cell.length_a   1.000
_cell.length_b   1.000
_cell.length_c   1.000
_cell.angle_alpha   90.00
_cell.angle_beta   90.00
_cell.angle_gamma   90.00
#
_symmetry.space_group_name_H-M   'P 1'
#
loop_
_entity.id
_entity.type
_entity.pdbx_description
1 polymer ?
#
loop_
_entity_poly.entity_id
_entity_poly.type
_entity_poly.pdbx_seq_one_letter_code
_entity_poly.pdbx_strand_id
1 'polypeptide(L)'
;KVNREKIMAKHGKKYRAAAQKVDPDKKYELKEAIGLAKDSNSEKFDESLDVAVRLSLDPRKADQNIRGSVVLPKGTGKKFRVLVFAKGDKETEAKAAGAVEVGGDDLVAKVQGGWMEFDRVVATPDMMGQVGKLGKILGPRGLMPNPKTGTVTFDVKQAIEQIQAG
;
A
#
# COMPACT_ATOMS: atom_id res chain seq x y z
N LYS A 1 -26.50 -31.13 -5.58
CA LYS A 1 -25.23 -31.12 -6.36
C LYS A 1 -25.54 -30.35 -7.64
N VAL A 2 -25.19 -29.07 -7.69
CA VAL A 2 -25.30 -28.24 -8.89
C VAL A 2 -24.18 -28.67 -9.82
N ASN A 3 -24.56 -29.14 -10.99
CA ASN A 3 -23.65 -29.65 -12.02
C ASN A 3 -22.79 -28.47 -12.53
N ARG A 4 -21.56 -28.33 -12.02
CA ARG A 4 -20.61 -27.26 -12.36
C ARG A 4 -20.12 -27.29 -13.81
N GLU A 5 -20.41 -28.36 -14.56
CA GLU A 5 -19.92 -28.54 -15.93
C GLU A 5 -20.65 -27.69 -16.99
N LYS A 6 -21.77 -27.05 -16.65
CA LYS A 6 -22.62 -26.36 -17.66
C LYS A 6 -22.45 -24.85 -17.77
N ILE A 7 -21.62 -24.20 -16.95
CA ILE A 7 -21.52 -22.72 -16.90
C ILE A 7 -20.15 -22.19 -17.32
N MET A 8 -19.18 -23.03 -17.60
CA MET A 8 -17.84 -22.54 -17.98
C MET A 8 -17.75 -22.37 -19.50
N ALA A 9 -17.55 -21.10 -19.91
CA ALA A 9 -17.14 -20.79 -21.28
C ALA A 9 -15.95 -21.70 -21.68
N LYS A 10 -15.93 -22.18 -22.94
CA LYS A 10 -14.82 -23.03 -23.42
C LYS A 10 -13.52 -22.21 -23.38
N HIS A 11 -12.67 -22.49 -22.41
CA HIS A 11 -11.33 -21.90 -22.33
C HIS A 11 -10.50 -22.18 -23.57
N GLY A 12 -9.65 -21.23 -23.95
CA GLY A 12 -8.75 -21.34 -25.10
C GLY A 12 -7.75 -22.50 -24.96
N LYS A 13 -7.11 -22.86 -26.06
CA LYS A 13 -6.09 -23.96 -26.08
C LYS A 13 -4.94 -23.71 -25.10
N LYS A 14 -4.43 -22.46 -25.04
CA LYS A 14 -3.35 -22.07 -24.14
C LYS A 14 -3.72 -22.27 -22.67
N TYR A 15 -4.92 -21.81 -22.27
CA TYR A 15 -5.40 -22.00 -20.90
C TYR A 15 -5.52 -23.47 -20.52
N ARG A 16 -6.06 -24.32 -21.44
CA ARG A 16 -6.19 -25.75 -21.16
C ARG A 16 -4.84 -26.43 -20.98
N ALA A 17 -3.84 -26.05 -21.79
CA ALA A 17 -2.47 -26.57 -21.65
C ALA A 17 -1.83 -26.13 -20.32
N ALA A 18 -2.04 -24.89 -19.89
CA ALA A 18 -1.57 -24.40 -18.61
C ALA A 18 -2.29 -25.08 -17.42
N ALA A 19 -3.61 -25.22 -17.50
CA ALA A 19 -4.41 -25.86 -16.46
C ALA A 19 -4.08 -27.34 -16.24
N GLN A 20 -3.59 -28.06 -17.23
CA GLN A 20 -3.11 -29.45 -17.10
C GLN A 20 -1.83 -29.56 -16.26
N LYS A 21 -1.05 -28.48 -16.12
CA LYS A 21 0.19 -28.45 -15.32
C LYS A 21 -0.07 -28.25 -13.82
N VAL A 22 -1.25 -27.79 -13.47
CA VAL A 22 -1.60 -27.42 -12.09
C VAL A 22 -2.79 -28.22 -11.61
N ASP A 23 -2.62 -28.93 -10.51
CA ASP A 23 -3.70 -29.66 -9.84
C ASP A 23 -4.39 -28.68 -8.85
N PRO A 24 -5.68 -28.35 -9.02
CA PRO A 24 -6.38 -27.41 -8.17
C PRO A 24 -6.60 -27.92 -6.74
N ASP A 25 -6.54 -29.21 -6.50
CA ASP A 25 -6.75 -29.82 -5.18
C ASP A 25 -5.44 -30.00 -4.39
N LYS A 26 -4.28 -29.90 -5.05
CA LYS A 26 -2.95 -29.99 -4.43
C LYS A 26 -2.56 -28.65 -3.82
N LYS A 27 -2.02 -28.69 -2.60
CA LYS A 27 -1.35 -27.54 -1.97
C LYS A 27 0.13 -27.57 -2.35
N TYR A 28 0.58 -26.52 -3.02
CA TYR A 28 1.97 -26.34 -3.45
C TYR A 28 2.75 -25.52 -2.45
N GLU A 29 4.04 -25.76 -2.32
CA GLU A 29 4.94 -24.87 -1.63
C GLU A 29 5.12 -23.54 -2.41
N LEU A 30 5.42 -22.44 -1.69
CA LEU A 30 5.51 -21.10 -2.31
C LEU A 30 6.46 -21.04 -3.49
N LYS A 31 7.65 -21.67 -3.38
CA LYS A 31 8.65 -21.70 -4.45
C LYS A 31 8.16 -22.48 -5.68
N GLU A 32 7.53 -23.63 -5.43
CA GLU A 32 6.96 -24.49 -6.49
C GLU A 32 5.80 -23.75 -7.19
N ALA A 33 4.90 -23.11 -6.42
CA ALA A 33 3.78 -22.35 -6.95
C ALA A 33 4.24 -21.19 -7.86
N ILE A 34 5.26 -20.43 -7.44
CA ILE A 34 5.84 -19.35 -8.26
C ILE A 34 6.50 -19.91 -9.53
N GLY A 35 7.18 -21.06 -9.43
CA GLY A 35 7.75 -21.74 -10.60
C GLY A 35 6.68 -22.13 -11.61
N LEU A 36 5.61 -22.80 -11.15
CA LEU A 36 4.47 -23.18 -11.99
C LEU A 36 3.76 -21.98 -12.60
N ALA A 37 3.62 -20.87 -11.87
CA ALA A 37 3.04 -19.63 -12.40
C ALA A 37 3.89 -19.06 -13.54
N LYS A 38 5.22 -19.04 -13.42
CA LYS A 38 6.14 -18.63 -14.48
C LYS A 38 6.09 -19.55 -15.69
N ASP A 39 6.08 -20.87 -15.48
CA ASP A 39 6.04 -21.87 -16.55
C ASP A 39 4.70 -21.92 -17.28
N SER A 40 3.67 -21.37 -16.67
CA SER A 40 2.32 -21.23 -17.25
C SER A 40 2.15 -19.96 -18.07
N ASN A 41 3.12 -19.05 -18.01
CA ASN A 41 3.14 -17.83 -18.85
C ASN A 41 3.15 -18.22 -20.33
N SER A 42 2.20 -17.70 -21.07
CA SER A 42 2.05 -17.95 -22.51
C SER A 42 2.13 -16.67 -23.34
N GLU A 43 2.29 -15.54 -22.71
CA GLU A 43 2.25 -14.23 -23.36
C GLU A 43 3.69 -13.70 -23.62
N LYS A 44 3.78 -12.69 -24.52
CA LYS A 44 5.06 -12.11 -24.95
C LYS A 44 5.39 -10.80 -24.22
N PHE A 45 4.66 -10.49 -23.17
CA PHE A 45 4.85 -9.29 -22.33
C PHE A 45 5.07 -9.71 -20.87
N ASP A 46 5.58 -8.78 -20.06
CA ASP A 46 5.78 -9.01 -18.64
C ASP A 46 4.43 -9.07 -17.92
N GLU A 47 4.10 -10.23 -17.38
CA GLU A 47 2.85 -10.47 -16.64
C GLU A 47 3.01 -10.09 -15.17
N SER A 48 1.93 -9.63 -14.55
CA SER A 48 1.86 -9.37 -13.10
C SER A 48 1.47 -10.64 -12.35
N LEU A 49 2.10 -10.86 -11.20
CA LEU A 49 1.73 -11.92 -10.26
C LEU A 49 1.06 -11.29 -9.03
N ASP A 50 -0.21 -11.57 -8.86
CA ASP A 50 -0.98 -11.11 -7.71
C ASP A 50 -1.11 -12.22 -6.66
N VAL A 51 -0.97 -11.84 -5.39
CA VAL A 51 -1.07 -12.76 -4.26
C VAL A 51 -2.25 -12.37 -3.37
N ALA A 52 -3.17 -13.31 -3.16
CA ALA A 52 -4.28 -13.15 -2.23
C ALA A 52 -4.12 -14.12 -1.04
N VAL A 53 -4.13 -13.58 0.17
CA VAL A 53 -3.93 -14.38 1.39
C VAL A 53 -5.23 -14.43 2.20
N ARG A 54 -5.73 -15.66 2.45
CA ARG A 54 -6.86 -15.88 3.34
C ARG A 54 -6.37 -16.06 4.77
N LEU A 55 -6.58 -15.07 5.62
CA LEU A 55 -6.08 -15.05 7.00
C LEU A 55 -6.93 -15.84 7.99
N SER A 56 -8.06 -16.40 7.59
CA SER A 56 -9.01 -17.12 8.47
C SER A 56 -9.53 -16.27 9.65
N LEU A 57 -9.67 -14.97 9.44
CA LEU A 57 -10.18 -14.01 10.41
C LEU A 57 -11.67 -13.77 10.20
N ASP A 58 -12.39 -13.49 11.28
CA ASP A 58 -13.77 -13.02 11.22
C ASP A 58 -13.83 -11.49 11.34
N PRO A 59 -14.09 -10.77 10.22
CA PRO A 59 -14.11 -9.29 10.21
C PRO A 59 -15.25 -8.68 11.04
N ARG A 60 -16.21 -9.48 11.51
CA ARG A 60 -17.30 -9.04 12.37
C ARG A 60 -16.85 -8.83 13.81
N LYS A 61 -15.73 -9.42 14.19
CA LYS A 61 -15.16 -9.31 15.53
C LYS A 61 -14.13 -8.19 15.55
N ALA A 62 -14.34 -7.20 16.40
CA ALA A 62 -13.48 -6.03 16.51
C ALA A 62 -12.03 -6.37 16.93
N ASP A 63 -11.85 -7.42 17.73
CA ASP A 63 -10.56 -7.92 18.19
C ASP A 63 -9.74 -8.61 17.09
N GLN A 64 -10.40 -9.10 16.03
CA GLN A 64 -9.76 -9.73 14.88
C GLN A 64 -9.49 -8.77 13.73
N ASN A 65 -9.77 -7.49 13.90
CA ASN A 65 -9.57 -6.49 12.86
C ASN A 65 -8.09 -6.08 12.78
N ILE A 66 -7.40 -6.50 11.74
CA ILE A 66 -5.98 -6.23 11.51
C ILE A 66 -5.82 -4.99 10.64
N ARG A 67 -4.99 -4.05 11.12
CA ARG A 67 -4.51 -2.91 10.34
C ARG A 67 -3.03 -2.69 10.63
N GLY A 68 -2.22 -2.69 9.59
CA GLY A 68 -0.78 -2.49 9.72
C GLY A 68 -0.17 -2.05 8.40
N SER A 69 1.12 -1.74 8.45
CA SER A 69 1.97 -1.48 7.28
C SER A 69 3.21 -2.36 7.32
N VAL A 70 3.72 -2.72 6.18
CA VAL A 70 4.95 -3.50 6.03
C VAL A 70 5.83 -2.81 4.99
N VAL A 71 7.09 -2.60 5.35
CA VAL A 71 8.09 -2.07 4.41
C VAL A 71 8.64 -3.22 3.58
N LEU A 72 8.58 -3.09 2.26
CA LEU A 72 9.09 -4.11 1.35
C LEU A 72 10.60 -4.01 1.22
N PRO A 73 11.37 -5.12 1.26
CA PRO A 73 12.83 -5.11 1.22
C PRO A 73 13.43 -4.46 -0.04
N LYS A 74 12.72 -4.54 -1.16
CA LYS A 74 13.12 -3.96 -2.46
C LYS A 74 12.23 -2.78 -2.88
N GLY A 75 11.35 -2.33 -1.99
CA GLY A 75 10.38 -1.28 -2.27
C GLY A 75 9.33 -1.65 -3.30
N THR A 76 8.52 -0.66 -3.65
CA THR A 76 7.45 -0.79 -4.65
C THR A 76 7.87 -0.29 -6.04
N GLY A 77 9.09 0.23 -6.19
CA GLY A 77 9.57 0.88 -7.42
C GLY A 77 8.92 2.23 -7.73
N LYS A 78 8.01 2.72 -6.89
CA LYS A 78 7.34 4.01 -7.06
C LYS A 78 8.00 5.06 -6.18
N LYS A 79 8.28 6.24 -6.75
CA LYS A 79 8.73 7.41 -5.99
C LYS A 79 7.50 8.17 -5.51
N PHE A 80 7.31 8.23 -4.19
CA PHE A 80 6.20 8.96 -3.59
C PHE A 80 6.61 10.40 -3.24
N ARG A 81 5.73 11.34 -3.52
CA ARG A 81 5.85 12.72 -3.09
C ARG A 81 5.33 12.81 -1.65
N VAL A 82 6.24 12.96 -0.71
CA VAL A 82 5.93 12.96 0.73
C VAL A 82 5.76 14.40 1.19
N LEU A 83 4.60 14.68 1.80
CA LEU A 83 4.28 15.92 2.49
C LEU A 83 4.52 15.73 3.99
N VAL A 84 5.17 16.68 4.65
CA VAL A 84 5.47 16.57 6.08
C VAL A 84 4.94 17.77 6.85
N PHE A 85 4.10 17.49 7.84
CA PHE A 85 3.67 18.48 8.83
C PHE A 85 4.57 18.40 10.07
N ALA A 86 5.48 19.37 10.19
CA ALA A 86 6.41 19.46 11.30
C ALA A 86 6.66 20.93 11.66
N LYS A 87 7.23 21.18 12.84
CA LYS A 87 7.65 22.52 13.29
C LYS A 87 9.10 22.51 13.76
N GLY A 88 9.78 23.65 13.60
CA GLY A 88 11.14 23.85 14.10
C GLY A 88 12.19 22.95 13.46
N ASP A 89 13.05 22.35 14.26
CA ASP A 89 14.18 21.53 13.78
C ASP A 89 13.76 20.35 12.93
N LYS A 90 12.56 19.81 13.16
CA LYS A 90 12.01 18.70 12.38
C LYS A 90 11.68 19.06 10.93
N GLU A 91 11.49 20.34 10.63
CA GLU A 91 11.33 20.81 9.25
C GLU A 91 12.64 20.66 8.45
N THR A 92 13.77 20.98 9.07
CA THR A 92 15.08 20.86 8.43
C THR A 92 15.46 19.41 8.21
N GLU A 93 15.18 18.52 9.17
CA GLU A 93 15.37 17.08 9.03
C GLU A 93 14.51 16.49 7.90
N ALA A 94 13.24 16.88 7.81
CA ALA A 94 12.33 16.42 6.77
C ALA A 94 12.75 16.85 5.37
N LYS A 95 13.22 18.10 5.21
CA LYS A 95 13.77 18.60 3.95
C LYS A 95 15.02 17.84 3.54
N ALA A 96 15.92 17.58 4.47
CA ALA A 96 17.13 16.81 4.23
C ALA A 96 16.84 15.34 3.85
N ALA A 97 15.73 14.77 4.36
CA ALA A 97 15.28 13.42 4.05
C ALA A 97 14.55 13.29 2.69
N GLY A 98 14.35 14.40 1.97
CA GLY A 98 13.76 14.38 0.63
C GLY A 98 12.22 14.52 0.60
N ALA A 99 11.61 15.13 1.61
CA ALA A 99 10.21 15.55 1.54
C ALA A 99 10.02 16.64 0.46
N VAL A 100 8.92 16.57 -0.28
CA VAL A 100 8.61 17.54 -1.35
C VAL A 100 8.25 18.90 -0.77
N GLU A 101 7.42 18.88 0.27
CA GLU A 101 7.04 20.09 1.00
C GLU A 101 7.02 19.78 2.50
N VAL A 102 7.50 20.73 3.27
CA VAL A 102 7.54 20.63 4.75
C VAL A 102 7.07 21.96 5.31
N GLY A 103 6.19 21.92 6.28
CA GLY A 103 5.73 23.13 6.95
C GLY A 103 4.72 22.86 8.06
N GLY A 104 4.33 23.93 8.71
CA GLY A 104 3.38 23.95 9.80
C GLY A 104 1.98 24.42 9.38
N ASP A 105 1.56 25.52 9.99
CA ASP A 105 0.20 26.06 9.79
C ASP A 105 0.00 26.63 8.38
N ASP A 106 1.06 27.15 7.74
CA ASP A 106 1.04 27.65 6.36
C ASP A 106 0.70 26.53 5.38
N LEU A 107 1.30 25.36 5.59
CA LEU A 107 1.05 24.18 4.76
C LEU A 107 -0.37 23.64 4.95
N VAL A 108 -0.90 23.72 6.17
CA VAL A 108 -2.30 23.37 6.44
C VAL A 108 -3.24 24.28 5.64
N ALA A 109 -2.98 25.60 5.63
CA ALA A 109 -3.76 26.55 4.85
C ALA A 109 -3.67 26.28 3.33
N LYS A 110 -2.47 25.94 2.81
CA LYS A 110 -2.24 25.57 1.42
C LYS A 110 -3.07 24.37 0.99
N VAL A 111 -3.09 23.31 1.82
CA VAL A 111 -3.89 22.09 1.58
C VAL A 111 -5.40 22.36 1.70
N GLN A 112 -5.82 23.23 2.64
CA GLN A 112 -7.22 23.67 2.73
C GLN A 112 -7.66 24.45 1.48
N GLY A 113 -6.74 25.21 0.87
CA GLY A 113 -6.96 25.92 -0.40
C GLY A 113 -7.06 25.00 -1.62
N GLY A 114 -6.94 23.66 -1.43
CA GLY A 114 -7.12 22.68 -2.51
C GLY A 114 -5.83 22.17 -3.14
N TRP A 115 -4.65 22.57 -2.66
CA TRP A 115 -3.40 22.04 -3.15
C TRP A 115 -3.20 20.58 -2.70
N MET A 116 -3.00 19.66 -3.62
CA MET A 116 -2.98 18.20 -3.40
C MET A 116 -1.90 17.47 -4.21
N GLU A 117 -0.79 18.11 -4.48
CA GLU A 117 0.29 17.54 -5.29
C GLU A 117 1.25 16.65 -4.49
N PHE A 118 0.70 15.76 -3.67
CA PHE A 118 1.43 14.79 -2.86
C PHE A 118 0.72 13.44 -2.81
N ASP A 119 1.47 12.40 -2.54
CA ASP A 119 1.01 11.02 -2.56
C ASP A 119 0.94 10.40 -1.16
N ARG A 120 1.72 10.93 -0.21
CA ARG A 120 1.76 10.49 1.19
C ARG A 120 1.92 11.67 2.12
N VAL A 121 1.40 11.51 3.32
CA VAL A 121 1.47 12.52 4.39
C VAL A 121 2.09 11.93 5.64
N VAL A 122 3.07 12.62 6.20
CA VAL A 122 3.68 12.34 7.51
C VAL A 122 3.42 13.54 8.41
N ALA A 123 3.14 13.32 9.67
CA ALA A 123 2.93 14.38 10.63
C ALA A 123 3.63 14.08 11.96
N THR A 124 4.17 15.10 12.59
CA THR A 124 4.56 14.99 14.00
C THR A 124 3.32 14.97 14.89
N PRO A 125 3.35 14.27 16.04
CA PRO A 125 2.22 14.22 16.96
C PRO A 125 1.72 15.61 17.37
N ASP A 126 2.61 16.58 17.52
CA ASP A 126 2.30 17.97 17.88
C ASP A 126 1.43 18.68 16.85
N MET A 127 1.60 18.32 15.56
CA MET A 127 0.83 18.91 14.46
C MET A 127 -0.51 18.23 14.20
N MET A 128 -0.78 17.09 14.85
CA MET A 128 -2.01 16.32 14.61
C MET A 128 -3.29 17.11 14.90
N GLY A 129 -3.26 18.05 15.87
CA GLY A 129 -4.38 18.93 16.14
C GLY A 129 -4.76 19.82 14.94
N GLN A 130 -3.77 20.31 14.20
CA GLN A 130 -3.97 21.12 12.99
C GLN A 130 -4.32 20.25 11.79
N VAL A 131 -3.60 19.15 11.62
CA VAL A 131 -3.84 18.17 10.55
C VAL A 131 -5.23 17.52 10.67
N GLY A 132 -5.76 17.40 11.89
CA GLY A 132 -7.13 16.95 12.14
C GLY A 132 -8.19 17.78 11.42
N LYS A 133 -7.97 19.09 11.24
CA LYS A 133 -8.86 19.98 10.48
C LYS A 133 -8.93 19.60 9.00
N LEU A 134 -7.88 18.97 8.47
CA LEU A 134 -7.80 18.46 7.10
C LEU A 134 -8.48 17.10 6.92
N GLY A 135 -9.03 16.52 7.99
CA GLY A 135 -9.62 15.17 7.94
C GLY A 135 -10.72 15.00 6.89
N LYS A 136 -11.51 16.07 6.64
CA LYS A 136 -12.55 16.08 5.59
C LYS A 136 -11.97 16.00 4.17
N ILE A 137 -10.73 16.44 3.97
CA ILE A 137 -10.03 16.48 2.68
C ILE A 137 -9.16 15.22 2.52
N LEU A 138 -8.34 14.92 3.51
CA LEU A 138 -7.37 13.83 3.48
C LEU A 138 -8.01 12.46 3.74
N GLY A 139 -9.06 12.40 4.56
CA GLY A 139 -9.73 11.15 4.94
C GLY A 139 -10.28 10.35 3.76
N PRO A 140 -11.16 10.94 2.90
CA PRO A 140 -11.73 10.24 1.75
C PRO A 140 -10.68 9.75 0.74
N ARG A 141 -9.51 10.38 0.70
CA ARG A 141 -8.39 10.00 -0.17
C ARG A 141 -7.42 8.99 0.46
N GLY A 142 -7.63 8.61 1.72
CA GLY A 142 -6.73 7.70 2.43
C GLY A 142 -5.36 8.29 2.76
N LEU A 143 -5.23 9.63 2.75
CA LEU A 143 -3.97 10.35 2.98
C LEU A 143 -3.82 10.83 4.43
N MET A 144 -4.80 10.57 5.29
CA MET A 144 -4.77 10.99 6.68
C MET A 144 -3.67 10.24 7.44
N PRO A 145 -2.73 10.96 8.10
CA PRO A 145 -1.70 10.33 8.92
C PRO A 145 -2.31 9.52 10.07
N ASN A 146 -1.72 8.36 10.37
CA ASN A 146 -2.19 7.48 11.42
C ASN A 146 -1.01 6.86 12.18
N PRO A 147 -1.02 6.89 13.53
CA PRO A 147 0.02 6.26 14.35
C PRO A 147 0.21 4.76 14.07
N LYS A 148 -0.89 4.05 13.80
CA LYS A 148 -0.86 2.59 13.52
C LYS A 148 -0.13 2.23 12.22
N THR A 149 -0.01 3.17 11.29
CA THR A 149 0.71 2.99 10.03
C THR A 149 2.10 3.64 10.02
N GLY A 150 2.56 4.15 11.18
CA GLY A 150 3.86 4.78 11.32
C GLY A 150 3.99 6.15 10.65
N THR A 151 2.90 6.73 10.14
CA THR A 151 2.89 8.06 9.50
C THR A 151 2.72 9.22 10.48
N VAL A 152 2.52 8.93 11.76
CA VAL A 152 2.58 9.91 12.85
C VAL A 152 3.73 9.52 13.77
N THR A 153 4.84 10.25 13.69
CA THR A 153 6.07 9.95 14.43
C THR A 153 6.91 11.20 14.66
N PHE A 154 7.73 11.19 15.69
CA PHE A 154 8.79 12.19 15.91
C PHE A 154 10.02 11.93 15.04
N ASP A 155 10.25 10.68 14.62
CA ASP A 155 11.34 10.32 13.72
C ASP A 155 10.90 10.45 12.25
N VAL A 156 10.88 11.70 11.81
CA VAL A 156 10.39 12.07 10.48
C VAL A 156 11.29 11.53 9.38
N LYS A 157 12.61 11.51 9.63
CA LYS A 157 13.59 11.02 8.67
C LYS A 157 13.35 9.55 8.32
N GLN A 158 13.26 8.71 9.34
CA GLN A 158 13.04 7.28 9.17
C GLN A 158 11.70 7.00 8.46
N ALA A 159 10.64 7.74 8.82
CA ALA A 159 9.33 7.59 8.18
C ALA A 159 9.37 7.94 6.69
N ILE A 160 10.07 9.01 6.29
CA ILE A 160 10.23 9.38 4.88
C ILE A 160 11.02 8.31 4.13
N GLU A 161 12.15 7.85 4.68
CA GLU A 161 12.97 6.79 4.08
C GLU A 161 12.16 5.50 3.88
N GLN A 162 11.37 5.08 4.86
CA GLN A 162 10.49 3.92 4.76
C GLN A 162 9.41 4.08 3.68
N ILE A 163 8.79 5.26 3.57
CA ILE A 163 7.78 5.54 2.54
C ILE A 163 8.41 5.58 1.15
N GLN A 164 9.63 6.09 1.02
CA GLN A 164 10.35 6.13 -0.25
C GLN A 164 10.91 4.76 -0.66
N ALA A 165 11.24 3.92 0.32
CA ALA A 165 11.64 2.55 0.06
C ALA A 165 10.48 1.64 -0.33
N GLY A 166 9.25 1.96 0.06
CA GLY A 166 8.03 1.24 -0.35
C GLY A 166 7.21 0.77 0.79
#